data_12616b6cb82c993099079ceb3248a279
#
_entry.id   12616b6cb82c993099079ceb3248a279
#
_cell.length_a   1.000
_cell.length_b   1.000
_cell.length_c   1.000
_cell.angle_alpha   90.00
_cell.angle_beta   90.00
_cell.angle_gamma   90.00
#
_symmetry.space_group_name_H-M   'P 1'
#
loop_
_entity.id
_entity.type
_entity.pdbx_description
1 polymer ?
#
loop_
_entity_poly.entity_id
_entity_poly.type
_entity_poly.pdbx_seq_one_letter_code
_entity_poly.pdbx_strand_id
1 'polypeptide(L)' 'MIVVDSNVIAYCWINGERTALAHRLRKLDPDWHAPVLWRSELRSILAGYRRDGSLDGAQVRAIMAAAEAALAGREHH' A
#
# COMPACT_ATOMS: atom_id res chain seq x y z
N MET A 1 -2.23 -3.90 -17.10
CA MET A 1 -1.29 -4.11 -15.99
C MET A 1 -0.50 -2.83 -15.74
N ILE A 2 -0.44 -2.38 -14.50
CA ILE A 2 0.43 -1.27 -14.11
C ILE A 2 1.28 -1.68 -12.92
N VAL A 3 2.50 -1.15 -12.86
CA VAL A 3 3.38 -1.31 -11.69
C VAL A 3 3.26 -0.03 -10.86
N VAL A 4 2.80 -0.16 -9.62
CA VAL A 4 2.59 0.97 -8.71
C VAL A 4 3.70 1.01 -7.66
N ASP A 5 4.10 2.22 -7.25
CA ASP A 5 5.09 2.36 -6.19
C ASP A 5 4.44 2.15 -4.81
N SER A 6 5.30 2.01 -3.80
CA SER A 6 4.84 1.71 -2.44
C SER A 6 4.04 2.85 -1.81
N ASN A 7 4.25 4.10 -2.24
CA ASN A 7 3.46 5.22 -1.76
C ASN A 7 2.01 5.12 -2.24
N VAL A 8 1.79 4.75 -3.50
CA VAL A 8 0.45 4.54 -4.05
C VAL A 8 -0.24 3.39 -3.34
N ILE A 9 0.49 2.31 -3.06
CA ILE A 9 -0.04 1.18 -2.27
C ILE A 9 -0.50 1.66 -0.89
N ALA A 10 0.32 2.45 -0.21
CA ALA A 10 -0.03 3.00 1.10
C ALA A 10 -1.31 3.84 1.04
N TYR A 11 -1.48 4.67 0.01
CA TYR A 11 -2.66 5.52 -0.13
C TYR A 11 -3.97 4.73 -0.25
N CYS A 12 -3.93 3.46 -0.67
CA CYS A 12 -5.12 2.62 -0.73
C CYS A 12 -5.64 2.22 0.65
N TRP A 13 -4.77 2.16 1.66
CA TRP A 13 -5.12 1.66 2.99
C TRP A 13 -4.99 2.68 4.11
N ILE A 14 -4.42 3.85 3.82
CA ILE A 14 -4.29 4.93 4.80
C ILE A 14 -5.21 6.06 4.38
N ASN A 15 -6.16 6.43 5.25
CA ASN A 15 -7.08 7.52 4.97
C ASN A 15 -6.33 8.85 4.85
N GLY A 16 -6.51 9.54 3.73
CA GLY A 16 -5.88 10.81 3.46
C GLY A 16 -6.39 11.40 2.16
N GLU A 17 -5.84 12.55 1.77
CA GLU A 17 -6.28 13.27 0.58
C GLU A 17 -6.13 12.46 -0.71
N ARG A 18 -5.14 11.56 -0.76
CA ARG A 18 -4.82 10.79 -1.96
C ARG A 18 -5.48 9.42 -2.01
N THR A 19 -6.20 9.03 -0.96
CA THR A 19 -6.84 7.72 -0.90
C THR A 19 -7.89 7.56 -1.98
N ALA A 20 -8.74 8.54 -2.18
CA ALA A 20 -9.77 8.50 -3.21
C ALA A 20 -9.18 8.40 -4.62
N LEU A 21 -8.08 9.11 -4.86
CA LEU A 21 -7.39 9.06 -6.16
C LEU A 21 -6.76 7.68 -6.39
N ALA A 22 -6.14 7.10 -5.38
CA ALA A 22 -5.54 5.77 -5.47
C ALA A 22 -6.61 4.70 -5.73
N HIS A 23 -7.75 4.77 -5.05
CA HIS A 23 -8.86 3.85 -5.28
C HIS A 23 -9.45 3.99 -6.68
N ARG A 24 -9.53 5.22 -7.18
CA ARG A 24 -10.01 5.48 -8.54
C ARG A 24 -9.06 4.89 -9.58
N LEU A 25 -7.76 5.03 -9.38
CA LEU A 25 -6.75 4.45 -10.28
C LEU A 25 -6.85 2.92 -10.27
N ARG A 26 -7.02 2.30 -9.10
CA ARG A 26 -7.18 0.85 -9.00
C ARG A 26 -8.46 0.36 -9.67
N LYS A 27 -9.53 1.17 -9.65
CA LYS A 27 -10.78 0.84 -10.33
C LYS A 27 -10.65 0.89 -11.85
N LEU A 28 -9.84 1.82 -12.37
CA LEU A 28 -9.58 1.95 -13.81
C LEU A 28 -8.71 0.79 -14.32
N ASP A 29 -7.72 0.36 -13.55
CA ASP A 29 -6.86 -0.77 -13.89
C ASP A 29 -6.61 -1.59 -12.62
N PRO A 30 -7.43 -2.63 -12.36
CA PRO A 30 -7.30 -3.44 -11.16
C PRO A 30 -6.13 -4.42 -11.20
N ASP A 31 -5.46 -4.58 -12.34
CA ASP A 31 -4.31 -5.48 -12.47
C ASP A 31 -3.03 -4.75 -12.04
N TRP A 32 -2.93 -4.50 -10.74
CA TRP A 32 -1.78 -3.83 -10.14
C TRP A 32 -0.67 -4.82 -9.82
N HIS A 33 0.55 -4.43 -10.17
CA HIS A 33 1.77 -5.13 -9.79
C HIS A 33 2.64 -4.20 -8.97
N ALA A 34 3.38 -4.75 -8.03
CA ALA A 34 4.22 -3.98 -7.12
C ALA A 34 5.70 -4.28 -7.39
N PRO A 35 6.61 -3.32 -7.10
CA PRO A 35 8.05 -3.60 -7.15
C PRO A 35 8.41 -4.74 -6.19
N VAL A 36 9.45 -5.49 -6.51
CA VAL A 36 9.86 -6.66 -5.70
C VAL A 36 10.11 -6.31 -4.22
N LEU A 37 10.56 -5.08 -3.92
CA LEU A 37 10.83 -4.63 -2.56
C LEU A 37 9.64 -3.91 -1.90
N TRP A 38 8.45 -4.07 -2.44
CA TRP A 38 7.28 -3.33 -1.96
C TRP A 38 6.98 -3.55 -0.46
N ARG A 39 7.23 -4.76 0.03
CA ARG A 39 6.97 -5.07 1.45
C ARG A 39 7.85 -4.25 2.37
N SER A 40 9.16 -4.19 2.08
CA SER A 40 10.11 -3.41 2.87
C SER A 40 9.80 -1.92 2.80
N GLU A 41 9.48 -1.43 1.62
CA GLU A 41 9.16 -0.02 1.40
C GLU A 41 7.86 0.37 2.09
N LEU A 42 6.81 -0.43 1.95
CA LEU A 42 5.53 -0.17 2.62
C LEU A 42 5.69 -0.21 4.14
N ARG A 43 6.45 -1.18 4.64
CA ARG A 43 6.72 -1.28 6.08
C ARG A 43 7.43 -0.03 6.61
N SER A 44 8.37 0.52 5.86
CA SER A 44 9.05 1.78 6.22
C SER A 44 8.09 2.96 6.24
N ILE A 45 7.21 3.06 5.25
CA ILE A 45 6.20 4.12 5.16
C ILE A 45 5.26 4.04 6.38
N LEU A 46 4.77 2.85 6.69
CA LEU A 46 3.86 2.64 7.82
C LEU A 46 4.55 2.89 9.16
N ALA A 47 5.83 2.57 9.28
CA ALA A 47 6.60 2.87 10.48
C ALA A 47 6.68 4.38 10.74
N GLY A 48 6.79 5.19 9.67
CA GLY A 48 6.73 6.64 9.77
C GLY A 48 5.39 7.13 10.32
N TYR A 49 4.28 6.61 9.82
CA TYR A 49 2.94 6.94 10.31
C TYR A 49 2.73 6.48 11.76
N ARG A 50 3.32 5.36 12.14
CA ARG A 50 3.25 4.91 13.52
C ARG A 50 4.01 5.84 14.46
N ARG A 51 5.20 6.29 14.06
CA ARG A 51 6.01 7.22 14.86
C ARG A 51 5.33 8.56 15.08
N ASP A 52 4.61 9.07 14.09
CA ASP A 52 3.90 10.35 14.21
C ASP A 52 2.52 10.22 14.89
N GLY A 53 2.10 9.00 15.24
CA GLY A 53 0.85 8.75 15.92
C GLY A 53 -0.38 8.61 15.03
N SER A 54 -0.22 8.66 13.71
CA SER A 54 -1.34 8.51 12.76
C SER A 54 -1.89 7.08 12.74
N LEU A 55 -1.05 6.10 13.00
CA LEU A 55 -1.44 4.68 13.03
C LEU A 55 -0.89 4.01 14.28
N ASP A 56 -1.64 3.04 14.81
CA ASP A 56 -1.14 2.17 15.87
C ASP A 56 -0.61 0.84 15.30
N GLY A 57 -0.01 0.00 16.15
CA GLY A 57 0.57 -1.26 15.71
C GLY A 57 -0.44 -2.23 15.12
N ALA A 58 -1.69 -2.24 15.61
CA ALA A 58 -2.74 -3.10 15.08
C ALA A 58 -3.16 -2.65 13.68
N GLN A 59 -3.25 -1.34 13.45
CA GLN A 59 -3.56 -0.78 12.14
C GLN A 59 -2.46 -1.09 11.14
N VAL A 60 -1.20 -0.97 11.53
CA VAL A 60 -0.06 -1.30 10.67
C VAL A 60 -0.12 -2.77 10.24
N ARG A 61 -0.37 -3.68 11.18
CA ARG A 61 -0.47 -5.11 10.87
C ARG A 61 -1.64 -5.40 9.94
N ALA A 62 -2.78 -4.76 10.16
CA ALA A 62 -3.97 -4.93 9.31
C ALA A 62 -3.71 -4.45 7.88
N ILE A 63 -3.04 -3.32 7.72
CA ILE A 63 -2.69 -2.77 6.40
C ILE A 63 -1.72 -3.71 5.67
N MET A 64 -0.68 -4.20 6.37
CA MET A 64 0.27 -5.13 5.77
C MET A 64 -0.42 -6.42 5.31
N ALA A 65 -1.34 -6.96 6.12
CA ALA A 65 -2.08 -8.17 5.77
C ALA A 65 -2.97 -7.95 4.54
N ALA A 66 -3.67 -6.81 4.47
CA ALA A 66 -4.52 -6.46 3.34
C ALA A 66 -3.71 -6.29 2.06
N ALA A 67 -2.56 -5.61 2.15
CA ALA A 67 -1.67 -5.42 1.01
C ALA A 67 -1.10 -6.75 0.52
N GLU A 68 -0.71 -7.62 1.42
CA GLU A 68 -0.22 -8.96 1.08
C GLU A 68 -1.27 -9.77 0.35
N ALA A 69 -2.52 -9.75 0.82
CA ALA A 69 -3.62 -10.46 0.18
C ALA A 69 -3.89 -9.93 -1.24
N ALA A 70 -3.76 -8.62 -1.43
CA ALA A 70 -4.02 -7.99 -2.72
C ALA A 70 -2.88 -8.17 -3.72
N LEU A 71 -1.64 -8.23 -3.26
CA LEU A 71 -0.45 -8.16 -4.11
C LEU A 71 0.38 -9.45 -4.15
N ALA A 72 0.00 -10.48 -3.40
CA ALA A 72 0.70 -11.77 -3.42
C ALA A 72 0.72 -12.33 -4.85
N GLY A 73 1.90 -12.68 -5.32
CA GLY A 73 2.08 -13.18 -6.68
C GLY A 73 2.06 -12.12 -7.77
N ARG A 74 1.90 -10.84 -7.42
CA ARG A 74 1.86 -9.72 -8.37
C ARG A 74 3.09 -8.83 -8.25
N GLU A 75 4.23 -9.42 -7.92
CA GLU A 75 5.48 -8.69 -7.80
C GLU A 75 6.18 -8.60 -9.14
N HIS A 76 6.67 -7.40 -9.45
CA HIS A 76 7.40 -7.14 -10.69
C HIS A 76 8.89 -7.09 -10.40
N HIS A 77 9.61 -8.01 -11.02
CA HIS A 77 11.06 -8.14 -10.85
C HIS A 77 11.83 -7.34 -11.89
#